data_89275c536dccee543556964523089260
#
_entry.id   89275c536dccee543556964523089260
#
_cell.length_a   1.000
_cell.length_b   1.000
_cell.length_c   1.000
_cell.angle_alpha   90.00
_cell.angle_beta   90.00
_cell.angle_gamma   90.00
#
_symmetry.space_group_name_H-M   'P 1'
#
loop_
_entity.id
_entity.type
_entity.pdbx_description
1 polymer ?
#
loop_
_entity_poly.entity_id
_entity_poly.type
_entity_poly.pdbx_seq_one_letter_code
_entity_poly.pdbx_strand_id
1 'polypeptide(L)'
;MQFEFCREVPVGGAMLAVDVYRPDGPGPFPTILVRTPYHRTGSLGAARPFVERGYAFVIEDCRGKYDSGGEFRPLRDEAEDGRATLDWVAEQRWCNGRIGMWGRSYLGIVQVPAA
;
A
#
# COMPACT_ATOMS: atom_id res chain seq x y z
N MET A 1 1.98 -16.42 8.20
CA MET A 1 1.73 -15.14 7.49
C MET A 1 0.25 -14.99 7.23
N GLN A 2 -0.28 -13.81 7.47
CA GLN A 2 -1.69 -13.50 7.24
C GLN A 2 -1.83 -12.67 5.98
N PHE A 3 -2.93 -12.87 5.23
CA PHE A 3 -3.17 -12.19 3.96
C PHE A 3 -4.55 -11.55 3.93
N GLU A 4 -4.64 -10.37 3.31
CA GLU A 4 -5.91 -9.76 2.93
C GLU A 4 -5.71 -9.20 1.53
N PHE A 5 -6.48 -9.70 0.57
CA PHE A 5 -6.33 -9.30 -0.82
C PHE A 5 -7.50 -8.42 -1.27
N CYS A 6 -7.19 -7.49 -2.15
CA CYS A 6 -8.17 -6.61 -2.78
C CYS A 6 -9.03 -5.86 -1.76
N ARG A 7 -8.40 -5.32 -0.70
CA ARG A 7 -9.06 -4.37 0.18
C ARG A 7 -9.18 -3.05 -0.55
N GLU A 8 -10.18 -2.28 -0.20
CA GLU A 8 -10.48 -1.03 -0.89
C GLU A 8 -10.18 0.17 -0.01
N VAL A 9 -9.46 1.15 -0.57
CA VAL A 9 -9.18 2.43 0.08
C VAL A 9 -9.96 3.51 -0.67
N PRO A 10 -10.99 4.12 -0.06
CA PRO A 10 -11.77 5.16 -0.75
C PRO A 10 -11.02 6.48 -0.80
N VAL A 11 -10.96 7.08 -1.98
CA VAL A 11 -10.30 8.38 -2.18
C VAL A 11 -11.10 9.17 -3.22
N GLY A 12 -11.77 10.24 -2.78
CA GLY A 12 -12.37 11.20 -3.70
C GLY A 12 -13.21 10.59 -4.83
N GLY A 13 -14.08 9.64 -4.53
CA GLY A 13 -14.93 9.00 -5.52
C GLY A 13 -14.31 7.81 -6.24
N ALA A 14 -13.05 7.51 -5.96
CA ALA A 14 -12.38 6.31 -6.47
C ALA A 14 -12.13 5.33 -5.34
N MET A 15 -11.95 4.07 -5.70
CA MET A 15 -11.52 3.01 -4.77
C MET A 15 -10.19 2.48 -5.22
N LEU A 16 -9.19 2.55 -4.35
CA LEU A 16 -7.86 2.03 -4.63
C LEU A 16 -7.74 0.64 -4.03
N ALA A 17 -7.16 -0.29 -4.78
CA ALA A 17 -7.06 -1.68 -4.36
C ALA A 17 -5.72 -1.96 -3.71
N VAL A 18 -5.73 -2.58 -2.53
CA VAL A 18 -4.52 -2.94 -1.80
C VAL A 18 -4.54 -4.41 -1.43
N ASP A 19 -3.35 -5.00 -1.39
CA ASP A 19 -3.12 -6.31 -0.78
C ASP A 19 -2.28 -6.11 0.48
N VAL A 20 -2.61 -6.84 1.54
CA VAL A 20 -1.94 -6.74 2.83
C VAL A 20 -1.32 -8.09 3.18
N TYR A 21 -0.04 -8.07 3.55
CA TYR A 21 0.70 -9.23 4.04
C TYR A 21 1.17 -8.92 5.45
N ARG A 22 0.89 -9.79 6.42
CA ARG A 22 1.22 -9.54 7.81
C ARG A 22 1.87 -10.76 8.46
N PRO A 23 2.74 -10.55 9.46
CA PRO A 23 3.20 -11.66 10.29
C PRO A 23 2.03 -12.33 11.00
N ASP A 24 2.22 -13.54 11.48
CA ASP A 24 1.23 -14.20 12.33
C ASP A 24 1.07 -13.44 13.65
N GLY A 25 -0.12 -13.54 14.23
CA GLY A 25 -0.43 -12.87 15.48
C GLY A 25 -1.14 -11.54 15.29
N PRO A 26 -1.56 -10.91 16.39
CA PRO A 26 -2.39 -9.70 16.33
C PRO A 26 -1.60 -8.42 16.05
N GLY A 27 -0.31 -8.40 16.26
CA GLY A 27 0.47 -7.19 16.19
C GLY A 27 0.28 -6.30 17.41
N PRO A 28 0.26 -4.97 17.27
CA PRO A 28 0.40 -4.26 15.99
C PRO A 28 1.83 -4.29 15.45
N PHE A 29 1.95 -4.08 14.14
CA PHE A 29 3.23 -4.15 13.43
C PHE A 29 3.58 -2.82 12.79
N PRO A 30 4.88 -2.47 12.68
CA PRO A 30 5.28 -1.42 11.77
C PRO A 30 4.99 -1.87 10.34
N THR A 31 4.68 -0.95 9.45
CA THR A 31 4.16 -1.26 8.12
C THR A 31 5.01 -0.63 7.03
N ILE A 32 5.22 -1.36 5.96
CA ILE A 32 5.85 -0.86 4.74
C ILE A 32 4.76 -0.73 3.68
N LEU A 33 4.65 0.46 3.09
CA LEU A 33 3.69 0.75 2.05
C LEU A 33 4.39 0.92 0.72
N VAL A 34 3.90 0.21 -0.31
CA VAL A 34 4.36 0.35 -1.68
C VAL A 34 3.16 0.67 -2.56
N ARG A 35 3.28 1.68 -3.41
CA ARG A 35 2.27 2.02 -4.39
C ARG A 35 2.85 1.78 -5.78
N THR A 36 2.10 1.11 -6.64
CA THR A 36 2.64 0.66 -7.93
C THR A 36 1.66 0.89 -9.08
N PRO A 37 2.16 1.35 -10.24
CA PRO A 37 1.38 1.33 -11.48
C PRO A 37 1.51 0.01 -12.22
N TYR A 38 2.29 -0.96 -11.69
CA TYR A 38 2.66 -2.16 -12.43
C TYR A 38 1.85 -3.41 -12.07
N HIS A 39 0.98 -3.37 -11.11
CA HIS A 39 0.14 -4.45 -10.63
C HIS A 39 0.63 -4.98 -9.28
N ARG A 40 -0.28 -4.98 -8.30
CA ARG A 40 0.06 -5.37 -6.93
C ARG A 40 0.09 -6.88 -6.70
N THR A 41 -0.65 -7.65 -7.51
CA THR A 41 -0.77 -9.08 -7.28
C THR A 41 0.57 -9.79 -7.50
N GLY A 42 0.75 -10.93 -6.82
CA GLY A 42 1.99 -11.67 -6.95
C GLY A 42 3.17 -11.05 -6.22
N SER A 43 2.90 -10.19 -5.24
CA SER A 43 3.97 -9.47 -4.52
C SER A 43 4.52 -10.22 -3.32
N LEU A 44 4.19 -11.49 -3.14
CA LEU A 44 4.66 -12.27 -2.00
C LEU A 44 6.18 -12.27 -1.90
N GLY A 45 6.88 -12.39 -3.03
CA GLY A 45 8.34 -12.36 -3.02
C GLY A 45 8.92 -11.05 -2.48
N ALA A 46 8.27 -9.92 -2.80
CA ALA A 46 8.70 -8.63 -2.28
C ALA A 46 8.31 -8.46 -0.80
N ALA A 47 7.16 -8.97 -0.42
CA ALA A 47 6.64 -8.83 0.95
C ALA A 47 7.38 -9.71 1.96
N ARG A 48 7.77 -10.91 1.56
CA ARG A 48 8.32 -11.92 2.48
C ARG A 48 9.47 -11.42 3.34
N PRO A 49 10.50 -10.75 2.80
CA PRO A 49 11.60 -10.29 3.65
C PRO A 49 11.16 -9.33 4.76
N PHE A 50 10.17 -8.47 4.46
CA PHE A 50 9.66 -7.54 5.46
C PHE A 50 8.81 -8.25 6.50
N VAL A 51 7.94 -9.15 6.06
CA VAL A 51 7.06 -9.90 6.97
C VAL A 51 7.88 -10.79 7.90
N GLU A 52 8.94 -11.41 7.40
CA GLU A 52 9.81 -12.25 8.22
C GLU A 52 10.55 -11.45 9.29
N ARG A 53 10.69 -10.14 9.08
CA ARG A 53 11.30 -9.24 10.05
C ARG A 53 10.29 -8.54 10.97
N GLY A 54 9.04 -8.93 10.90
CA GLY A 54 8.01 -8.39 11.79
C GLY A 54 7.25 -7.19 11.25
N TYR A 55 7.38 -6.87 9.95
CA TYR A 55 6.65 -5.77 9.32
C TYR A 55 5.39 -6.27 8.62
N ALA A 56 4.33 -5.47 8.66
CA ALA A 56 3.24 -5.62 7.73
C ALA A 56 3.69 -4.99 6.39
N PHE A 57 3.21 -5.54 5.29
CA PHE A 57 3.54 -5.05 3.95
C PHE A 57 2.24 -4.80 3.20
N VAL A 58 2.05 -3.57 2.75
CA VAL A 58 0.86 -3.16 2.00
C VAL A 58 1.30 -2.71 0.62
N ILE A 59 0.70 -3.29 -0.42
CA ILE A 59 0.97 -2.87 -1.79
C ILE A 59 -0.32 -2.45 -2.47
N GLU A 60 -0.31 -1.30 -3.11
CA GLU A 60 -1.49 -0.67 -3.70
C GLU A 60 -1.30 -0.44 -5.18
N ASP A 61 -2.33 -0.78 -5.98
CA ASP A 61 -2.40 -0.34 -7.37
C ASP A 61 -2.69 1.15 -7.41
N CYS A 62 -1.92 1.89 -8.20
CA CYS A 62 -2.17 3.32 -8.39
C CYS A 62 -3.52 3.56 -9.05
N ARG A 63 -4.05 4.76 -8.85
CA ARG A 63 -5.35 5.16 -9.40
C ARG A 63 -5.44 4.84 -10.89
N GLY A 64 -6.56 4.24 -11.31
CA GLY A 64 -6.82 3.90 -12.70
C GLY A 64 -6.03 2.71 -13.23
N LYS A 65 -5.29 2.01 -12.37
CA LYS A 65 -4.53 0.83 -12.76
C LYS A 65 -5.12 -0.42 -12.15
N TYR A 66 -5.25 -1.45 -12.98
CA TYR A 66 -5.69 -2.80 -12.61
C TYR A 66 -7.00 -2.75 -11.82
N ASP A 67 -6.98 -3.13 -10.55
CA ASP A 67 -8.20 -3.19 -9.74
C ASP A 67 -8.56 -1.86 -9.05
N SER A 68 -7.71 -0.85 -9.14
CA SER A 68 -8.03 0.48 -8.62
C SER A 68 -8.88 1.26 -9.60
N GLY A 69 -9.86 1.97 -9.08
CA GLY A 69 -10.76 2.78 -9.89
C GLY A 69 -10.14 4.13 -10.29
N GLY A 70 -10.94 4.93 -10.99
CA GLY A 70 -10.51 6.23 -11.46
C GLY A 70 -9.72 6.17 -12.74
N GLU A 71 -9.06 7.28 -13.08
CA GLU A 71 -8.26 7.39 -14.29
C GLU A 71 -6.79 7.47 -13.92
N PHE A 72 -5.94 6.72 -14.63
CA PHE A 72 -4.51 6.79 -14.41
C PHE A 72 -3.97 8.12 -14.97
N ARG A 73 -3.45 8.94 -14.05
CA ARG A 73 -2.82 10.22 -14.39
C ARG A 73 -1.49 10.28 -13.66
N PRO A 74 -0.39 9.87 -14.31
CA PRO A 74 0.91 9.80 -13.64
C PRO A 74 1.26 11.11 -12.94
N LEU A 75 1.60 11.01 -11.65
CA LEU A 75 2.05 12.13 -10.81
C LEU A 75 0.97 13.18 -10.46
N ARG A 76 -0.26 13.05 -10.96
CA ARG A 76 -1.27 14.09 -10.73
C ARG A 76 -1.96 13.96 -9.38
N ASP A 77 -2.41 12.77 -9.03
CA ASP A 77 -3.19 12.56 -7.79
C ASP A 77 -2.38 11.85 -6.69
N GLU A 78 -1.06 11.76 -6.87
CA GLU A 78 -0.23 10.92 -6.02
C GLU A 78 -0.19 11.38 -4.57
N ALA A 79 -0.12 12.69 -4.32
CA ALA A 79 -0.06 13.20 -2.96
C ALA A 79 -1.36 12.89 -2.20
N GLU A 80 -2.50 13.13 -2.84
CA GLU A 80 -3.81 12.86 -2.23
C GLU A 80 -4.01 11.37 -2.00
N ASP A 81 -3.76 10.57 -3.03
CA ASP A 81 -3.95 9.12 -2.97
C ASP A 81 -3.01 8.48 -1.94
N GLY A 82 -1.75 8.90 -1.93
CA GLY A 82 -0.78 8.40 -0.97
C GLY A 82 -1.16 8.74 0.45
N ARG A 83 -1.63 9.95 0.70
CA ARG A 83 -2.06 10.37 2.03
C ARG A 83 -3.28 9.58 2.49
N ALA A 84 -4.25 9.39 1.60
CA ALA A 84 -5.44 8.62 1.94
C ALA A 84 -5.09 7.19 2.31
N THR A 85 -4.15 6.58 1.60
CA THR A 85 -3.71 5.22 1.89
C THR A 85 -2.92 5.18 3.20
N LEU A 86 -2.06 6.16 3.47
CA LEU A 86 -1.36 6.25 4.75
C LEU A 86 -2.35 6.34 5.91
N ASP A 87 -3.38 7.16 5.78
CA ASP A 87 -4.41 7.30 6.81
C ASP A 87 -5.16 5.99 6.99
N TRP A 88 -5.52 5.32 5.89
CA TRP A 88 -6.22 4.04 5.95
C TRP A 88 -5.37 2.99 6.67
N VAL A 89 -4.08 2.90 6.34
CA VAL A 89 -3.16 1.95 6.99
C VAL A 89 -3.05 2.27 8.49
N ALA A 90 -2.92 3.55 8.83
CA ALA A 90 -2.76 3.96 10.23
C ALA A 90 -3.99 3.62 11.08
N GLU A 91 -5.17 3.53 10.48
CA GLU A 91 -6.40 3.19 11.17
C GLU A 91 -6.57 1.68 11.40
N GLN A 92 -5.75 0.85 10.77
CA GLN A 92 -5.86 -0.59 10.92
C GLN A 92 -5.32 -1.04 12.28
N ARG A 93 -6.00 -2.00 12.90
CA ARG A 93 -5.61 -2.49 14.22
C ARG A 93 -4.23 -3.15 14.22
N TRP A 94 -3.83 -3.72 13.10
CA TRP A 94 -2.55 -4.40 12.98
C TRP A 94 -1.38 -3.44 12.75
N CYS A 95 -1.63 -2.16 12.52
CA CYS A 95 -0.58 -1.15 12.29
C CYS A 95 -0.28 -0.40 13.59
N ASN A 96 1.00 -0.29 13.94
CA ASN A 96 1.41 0.42 15.15
C ASN A 96 1.62 1.93 14.95
N GLY A 97 1.23 2.46 13.79
CA GLY A 97 1.39 3.88 13.47
C GLY A 97 2.71 4.22 12.81
N ARG A 98 3.66 3.30 12.75
CA ARG A 98 4.93 3.51 12.06
C ARG A 98 4.81 2.97 10.65
N ILE A 99 4.90 3.85 9.66
CA ILE A 99 4.71 3.48 8.26
C ILE A 99 5.88 4.03 7.46
N GLY A 100 6.64 3.13 6.85
CA GLY A 100 7.68 3.47 5.90
C GLY A 100 7.19 3.23 4.49
N MET A 101 7.75 3.95 3.53
CA MET A 101 7.45 3.77 2.12
C MET A 101 8.70 3.24 1.42
N TRP A 102 8.48 2.34 0.47
CA TRP A 102 9.57 1.70 -0.24
C TRP A 102 9.24 1.57 -1.71
N GLY A 103 10.25 1.70 -2.57
CA GLY A 103 10.07 1.51 -4.00
C GLY A 103 11.28 1.98 -4.79
N ARG A 104 11.23 1.68 -6.10
CA ARG A 104 12.24 2.06 -7.07
C ARG A 104 11.57 2.62 -8.30
N SER A 105 12.30 3.41 -9.09
CA SER A 105 11.81 3.93 -10.37
C SER A 105 10.51 4.70 -10.14
N TYR A 106 9.45 4.36 -10.85
CA TYR A 106 8.17 5.03 -10.68
C TYR A 106 7.62 4.89 -9.26
N LEU A 107 7.88 3.75 -8.61
CA LEU A 107 7.43 3.55 -7.22
C LEU A 107 8.03 4.59 -6.29
N GLY A 108 9.29 4.92 -6.46
CA GLY A 108 9.94 5.98 -5.69
C GLY A 108 9.28 7.33 -5.91
N ILE A 109 8.91 7.65 -7.15
CA ILE A 109 8.25 8.91 -7.48
C ILE A 109 6.88 9.03 -6.80
N VAL A 110 6.07 7.97 -6.82
CA VAL A 110 4.74 8.02 -6.22
C VAL A 110 4.79 8.11 -4.69
N GLN A 111 5.89 7.71 -4.08
CA GLN A 111 6.05 7.78 -2.63
C GLN A 111 6.47 9.18 -2.17
N VAL A 112 7.26 9.89 -2.96
CA VAL A 112 7.77 11.21 -2.58
C VAL A 112 6.66 12.20 -2.24
N PRO A 113 5.60 12.37 -3.06
CA PRO A 113 4.53 13.31 -2.70
C PRO A 113 3.77 12.95 -1.43
N ALA A 114 3.76 11.68 -1.05
CA ALA A 114 3.05 11.22 0.16
C ALA A 114 3.92 11.34 1.41
N ALA A 115 5.22 11.29 1.24
CA ALA A 115 6.15 11.42 2.35
C ALA A 115 6.22 12.85 2.85
#